data_6d836d63cd2c052dfc81c6b763536bcb
#
_entry.id   6d836d63cd2c052dfc81c6b763536bcb
#
_cell.length_a   1.000
_cell.length_b   1.000
_cell.length_c   1.000
_cell.angle_alpha   90.00
_cell.angle_beta   90.00
_cell.angle_gamma   90.00
#
_symmetry.space_group_name_H-M   'P 1'
#
loop_
_entity.id
_entity.type
_entity.pdbx_description
1 polymer ?
#
loop_
_entity_poly.entity_id
_entity_poly.type
_entity_poly.pdbx_seq_one_letter_code
_entity_poly.pdbx_strand_id
1 'polypeptide(L)'
;MALNKSTGNMYAFVSHTYNPMKGECEHSCPYCFMKGKRLLPPLRLELKELKVNLGEGNFIFVGSSTDEWAANVPSEWIEQVLDYCDGFDNSYLFQSKNPARFLEYLDHPVMRKSVLCTTIETNRFYPDIMRNAPLPRERAIVMQEIANYGIPTYVTCEPLMQFDLAELVELVGMCSPQQVNIGRNSRYDITLPEPTA
;
A
#
# COMPACT_ATOMS: atom_id res chain seq x y z
N MET A 1 -12.31 20.54 -3.16
CA MET A 1 -10.87 20.57 -2.75
C MET A 1 -10.05 20.12 -3.95
N ALA A 2 -8.80 20.52 -4.05
CA ALA A 2 -7.93 20.05 -5.12
C ALA A 2 -7.26 18.74 -4.69
N LEU A 3 -6.97 17.86 -5.67
CA LEU A 3 -6.18 16.67 -5.48
C LEU A 3 -4.77 17.03 -4.98
N ASN A 4 -4.22 16.26 -4.05
CA ASN A 4 -2.92 16.55 -3.45
C ASN A 4 -1.78 16.18 -4.40
N LYS A 5 -1.03 17.17 -4.87
CA LYS A 5 0.17 16.92 -5.66
C LYS A 5 1.22 16.17 -4.82
N SER A 6 1.84 15.15 -5.42
CA SER A 6 2.91 14.39 -4.77
C SER A 6 4.13 15.27 -4.51
N THR A 7 4.70 15.16 -3.31
CA THR A 7 5.89 15.92 -2.87
C THR A 7 6.74 15.09 -1.91
N GLY A 8 8.00 15.46 -1.74
CA GLY A 8 8.90 14.83 -0.76
C GLY A 8 9.34 13.42 -1.17
N ASN A 9 9.28 12.48 -0.23
CA ASN A 9 9.75 11.09 -0.42
C ASN A 9 8.74 10.17 -1.12
N MET A 10 7.71 10.72 -1.76
CA MET A 10 6.77 9.92 -2.51
C MET A 10 7.45 9.28 -3.74
N TYR A 11 6.98 8.13 -4.15
CA TYR A 11 7.47 7.47 -5.37
C TYR A 11 7.48 8.43 -6.55
N ALA A 12 8.59 8.49 -7.28
CA ALA A 12 8.79 9.46 -8.37
C ALA A 12 7.76 9.33 -9.51
N PHE A 13 7.16 8.15 -9.67
CA PHE A 13 6.14 7.88 -10.68
C PHE A 13 4.72 8.30 -10.25
N VAL A 14 4.50 8.62 -8.97
CA VAL A 14 3.21 9.07 -8.45
C VAL A 14 3.08 10.58 -8.62
N SER A 15 2.10 11.03 -9.38
CA SER A 15 1.86 12.47 -9.59
C SER A 15 1.06 13.10 -8.44
N HIS A 16 0.11 12.36 -7.86
CA HIS A 16 -0.80 12.83 -6.82
C HIS A 16 -1.08 11.76 -5.77
N THR A 17 -1.51 12.19 -4.59
CA THR A 17 -2.06 11.31 -3.56
C THR A 17 -3.52 11.63 -3.31
N TYR A 18 -4.31 10.58 -3.07
CA TYR A 18 -5.72 10.67 -2.73
C TYR A 18 -5.98 9.81 -1.48
N ASN A 19 -6.53 10.41 -0.43
CA ASN A 19 -6.69 9.77 0.87
C ASN A 19 -8.15 9.89 1.34
N PRO A 20 -9.08 9.12 0.77
CA PRO A 20 -10.48 9.12 1.16
C PRO A 20 -10.70 8.50 2.54
N MET A 21 -9.88 7.55 2.94
CA MET A 21 -9.90 6.97 4.28
C MET A 21 -8.77 7.56 5.13
N LYS A 22 -9.06 7.83 6.39
CA LYS A 22 -8.13 8.46 7.33
C LYS A 22 -8.26 7.85 8.72
N GLY A 23 -7.18 7.92 9.47
CA GLY A 23 -7.16 7.47 10.86
C GLY A 23 -6.20 6.31 11.10
N GLU A 24 -6.46 5.57 12.16
CA GLU A 24 -5.62 4.44 12.55
C GLU A 24 -5.67 3.32 11.54
N CYS A 25 -4.50 2.79 11.21
CA CYS A 25 -4.35 1.58 10.41
C CYS A 25 -4.24 0.38 11.35
N GLU A 26 -5.00 -0.68 11.08
CA GLU A 26 -5.04 -1.91 11.86
C GLU A 26 -3.67 -2.60 11.98
N HIS A 27 -2.84 -2.53 10.94
CA HIS A 27 -1.52 -3.16 10.96
C HIS A 27 -0.62 -2.65 12.09
N SER A 28 -0.83 -1.43 12.52
CA SER A 28 -0.19 -0.85 13.71
C SER A 28 1.33 -0.89 13.74
N CYS A 29 1.99 -0.94 12.57
CA CYS A 29 3.45 -0.99 12.46
C CYS A 29 4.11 0.16 13.22
N PRO A 30 5.12 -0.09 14.08
CA PRO A 30 5.78 0.96 14.85
C PRO A 30 6.56 1.94 13.97
N TYR A 31 7.10 1.49 12.86
CA TYR A 31 7.86 2.30 11.91
C TYR A 31 6.99 3.15 10.96
N CYS A 32 5.66 3.08 11.08
CA CYS A 32 4.78 3.85 10.21
C CYS A 32 5.01 5.36 10.38
N PHE A 33 5.30 6.06 9.27
CA PHE A 33 5.56 7.50 9.27
C PHE A 33 4.37 8.31 9.81
N MET A 34 3.15 7.80 9.71
CA MET A 34 1.96 8.45 10.24
C MET A 34 1.92 8.51 11.77
N LYS A 35 2.66 7.63 12.46
CA LYS A 35 2.72 7.56 13.93
C LYS A 35 3.68 8.58 14.58
N GLY A 36 4.34 9.42 13.80
CA GLY A 36 5.48 10.22 14.25
C GLY A 36 5.24 11.22 15.37
N LYS A 37 4.05 11.79 15.55
CA LYS A 37 3.86 12.90 16.53
C LYS A 37 2.44 13.02 17.11
N ARG A 38 1.48 12.23 16.67
CA ARG A 38 0.08 12.35 17.10
C ARG A 38 -0.58 10.98 17.22
N LEU A 39 -1.45 10.84 18.21
CA LEU A 39 -2.45 9.78 18.19
C LEU A 39 -3.32 10.00 16.95
N LEU A 40 -3.42 8.98 16.13
CA LEU A 40 -4.32 9.03 14.99
C LEU A 40 -5.77 8.86 15.49
N PRO A 41 -6.71 9.58 14.92
CA PRO A 41 -8.13 9.37 15.24
C PRO A 41 -8.59 7.99 14.74
N PRO A 42 -9.73 7.49 15.18
CA PRO A 42 -10.32 6.26 14.66
C PRO A 42 -10.43 6.28 13.14
N LEU A 43 -10.31 5.11 12.53
CA LEU A 43 -10.49 4.92 11.09
C LEU A 43 -11.87 5.43 10.65
N ARG A 44 -11.91 6.16 9.53
CA ARG A 44 -13.14 6.70 8.96
C ARG A 44 -13.03 6.98 7.47
N LEU A 45 -14.13 6.87 6.78
CA LEU A 45 -14.29 7.38 5.42
C LEU A 45 -14.64 8.88 5.46
N GLU A 46 -13.89 9.70 4.75
CA GLU A 46 -14.10 11.14 4.64
C GLU A 46 -14.98 11.46 3.42
N LEU A 47 -16.28 11.49 3.57
CA LEU A 47 -17.22 11.70 2.46
C LEU A 47 -16.97 12.96 1.62
N LYS A 48 -16.28 13.96 2.18
CA LYS A 48 -15.87 15.15 1.44
C LYS A 48 -14.79 14.84 0.39
N GLU A 49 -13.99 13.80 0.60
CA GLU A 49 -12.97 13.37 -0.36
C GLU A 49 -13.62 12.72 -1.59
N LEU A 50 -14.79 12.10 -1.46
CA LEU A 50 -15.59 11.60 -2.58
C LEU A 50 -16.25 12.72 -3.41
N LYS A 51 -15.80 13.97 -3.24
CA LYS A 51 -16.22 15.15 -4.03
C LYS A 51 -15.02 15.89 -4.63
N VAL A 52 -13.80 15.34 -4.45
CA VAL A 52 -12.57 15.93 -4.98
C VAL A 52 -12.44 15.58 -6.45
N ASN A 53 -12.37 16.56 -7.33
CA ASN A 53 -12.07 16.27 -8.74
C ASN A 53 -10.67 15.67 -8.86
N LEU A 54 -10.59 14.42 -9.31
CA LEU A 54 -9.32 13.70 -9.50
C LEU A 54 -8.60 14.07 -10.80
N GLY A 55 -9.25 14.87 -11.67
CA GLY A 55 -8.69 15.25 -12.96
C GLY A 55 -8.60 14.07 -13.92
N GLU A 56 -7.69 14.18 -14.88
CA GLU A 56 -7.43 13.15 -15.88
C GLU A 56 -5.93 13.02 -16.17
N GLY A 57 -5.49 11.85 -16.65
CA GLY A 57 -4.10 11.59 -17.02
C GLY A 57 -3.12 11.54 -15.85
N ASN A 58 -3.60 11.43 -14.60
CA ASN A 58 -2.76 11.35 -13.42
C ASN A 58 -2.41 9.89 -13.07
N PHE A 59 -1.26 9.69 -12.39
CA PHE A 59 -0.99 8.46 -11.66
C PHE A 59 -1.14 8.75 -10.16
N ILE A 60 -2.19 8.22 -9.56
CA ILE A 60 -2.65 8.59 -8.21
C ILE A 60 -2.40 7.45 -7.24
N PHE A 61 -1.67 7.72 -6.14
CA PHE A 61 -1.58 6.80 -5.01
C PHE A 61 -2.79 7.00 -4.10
N VAL A 62 -3.66 6.00 -4.05
CA VAL A 62 -4.86 5.99 -3.19
C VAL A 62 -4.53 5.32 -1.86
N GLY A 63 -4.88 5.98 -0.76
CA GLY A 63 -4.64 5.43 0.58
C GLY A 63 -3.19 5.57 1.07
N SER A 64 -2.45 6.58 0.64
CA SER A 64 -1.04 6.75 1.04
C SER A 64 -0.83 6.98 2.55
N SER A 65 -1.86 7.36 3.29
CA SER A 65 -1.79 7.69 4.73
C SER A 65 -2.40 6.61 5.65
N THR A 66 -3.22 5.74 5.12
CA THR A 66 -3.90 4.67 5.86
C THR A 66 -4.08 3.50 4.91
N ASP A 67 -3.82 2.28 5.36
CA ASP A 67 -4.06 1.09 4.53
C ASP A 67 -5.57 0.86 4.40
N GLU A 68 -6.11 1.18 3.22
CA GLU A 68 -7.53 1.10 2.92
C GLU A 68 -8.01 -0.35 2.68
N TRP A 69 -7.08 -1.30 2.66
CA TRP A 69 -7.32 -2.73 2.43
C TRP A 69 -7.11 -3.57 3.69
N ALA A 70 -6.88 -2.93 4.84
CA ALA A 70 -6.78 -3.62 6.12
C ALA A 70 -8.09 -4.35 6.45
N ALA A 71 -8.00 -5.44 7.23
CA ALA A 71 -9.14 -6.34 7.46
C ALA A 71 -10.33 -5.65 8.17
N ASN A 72 -10.06 -4.61 8.96
CA ASN A 72 -11.09 -3.85 9.68
C ASN A 72 -11.77 -2.76 8.84
N VAL A 73 -11.38 -2.58 7.56
CA VAL A 73 -12.03 -1.61 6.67
C VAL A 73 -13.34 -2.20 6.14
N PRO A 74 -14.50 -1.52 6.32
CA PRO A 74 -15.76 -1.98 5.74
C PRO A 74 -15.72 -2.10 4.22
N SER A 75 -16.26 -3.18 3.67
CA SER A 75 -16.31 -3.41 2.21
C SER A 75 -16.98 -2.27 1.47
N GLU A 76 -18.06 -1.73 2.02
CA GLU A 76 -18.82 -0.62 1.45
C GLU A 76 -17.98 0.66 1.28
N TRP A 77 -16.96 0.85 2.13
CA TRP A 77 -16.06 1.99 1.98
C TRP A 77 -15.08 1.78 0.84
N ILE A 78 -14.57 0.56 0.70
CA ILE A 78 -13.68 0.19 -0.42
C ILE A 78 -14.44 0.36 -1.73
N GLU A 79 -15.64 -0.20 -1.84
CA GLU A 79 -16.50 -0.09 -3.03
C GLU A 79 -16.74 1.38 -3.41
N GLN A 80 -17.14 2.22 -2.45
CA GLN A 80 -17.35 3.65 -2.70
C GLN A 80 -16.09 4.35 -3.25
N VAL A 81 -14.89 3.98 -2.76
CA VAL A 81 -13.63 4.55 -3.24
C VAL A 81 -13.30 4.05 -4.64
N LEU A 82 -13.48 2.76 -4.91
CA LEU A 82 -13.23 2.17 -6.23
C LEU A 82 -14.17 2.76 -7.29
N ASP A 83 -15.48 2.81 -7.00
CA ASP A 83 -16.49 3.42 -7.88
C ASP A 83 -16.15 4.88 -8.17
N TYR A 84 -15.71 5.62 -7.12
CA TYR A 84 -15.33 7.01 -7.28
C TYR A 84 -14.10 7.17 -8.17
N CYS A 85 -13.08 6.35 -7.98
CA CYS A 85 -11.87 6.34 -8.82
C CYS A 85 -12.19 5.94 -10.26
N ASP A 86 -13.12 5.01 -10.47
CA ASP A 86 -13.48 4.54 -11.81
C ASP A 86 -14.13 5.63 -12.66
N GLY A 87 -14.79 6.60 -12.04
CA GLY A 87 -15.40 7.76 -12.70
C GLY A 87 -14.41 8.74 -13.35
N PHE A 88 -13.09 8.52 -13.23
CA PHE A 88 -12.06 9.42 -13.78
C PHE A 88 -11.07 8.65 -14.66
N ASP A 89 -10.55 9.33 -15.69
CA ASP A 89 -9.53 8.79 -16.58
C ASP A 89 -8.13 9.00 -16.00
N ASN A 90 -7.78 8.16 -15.01
CA ASN A 90 -6.49 8.16 -14.32
C ASN A 90 -5.96 6.73 -14.18
N SER A 91 -4.68 6.59 -13.89
CA SER A 91 -4.09 5.35 -13.39
C SER A 91 -3.92 5.42 -11.87
N TYR A 92 -4.05 4.28 -11.20
CA TYR A 92 -4.04 4.23 -9.74
C TYR A 92 -2.98 3.28 -9.20
N LEU A 93 -2.37 3.64 -8.08
CA LEU A 93 -1.59 2.75 -7.24
C LEU A 93 -2.41 2.46 -5.98
N PHE A 94 -2.76 1.20 -5.78
CA PHE A 94 -3.28 0.69 -4.52
C PHE A 94 -2.20 -0.14 -3.83
N GLN A 95 -1.87 0.22 -2.60
CA GLN A 95 -0.84 -0.46 -1.83
C GLN A 95 -1.38 -0.97 -0.51
N SER A 96 -1.07 -2.22 -0.18
CA SER A 96 -1.48 -2.82 1.09
C SER A 96 -0.48 -3.82 1.64
N LYS A 97 -0.45 -3.95 2.97
CA LYS A 97 0.13 -5.08 3.67
C LYS A 97 -0.86 -6.26 3.82
N ASN A 98 -2.11 -6.08 3.39
CA ASN A 98 -3.12 -7.14 3.31
C ASN A 98 -3.60 -7.30 1.85
N PRO A 99 -2.74 -7.76 0.93
CA PRO A 99 -3.11 -7.90 -0.48
C PRO A 99 -4.24 -8.91 -0.71
N ALA A 100 -4.52 -9.81 0.24
CA ALA A 100 -5.63 -10.75 0.13
C ALA A 100 -6.98 -10.05 -0.11
N ARG A 101 -7.12 -8.83 0.42
CA ARG A 101 -8.33 -8.02 0.21
C ARG A 101 -8.51 -7.56 -1.23
N PHE A 102 -7.44 -7.45 -2.01
CA PHE A 102 -7.53 -7.11 -3.44
C PHE A 102 -8.30 -8.17 -4.22
N LEU A 103 -8.20 -9.46 -3.84
CA LEU A 103 -8.83 -10.57 -4.56
C LEU A 103 -10.35 -10.43 -4.66
N GLU A 104 -10.97 -9.77 -3.67
CA GLU A 104 -12.41 -9.53 -3.63
C GLU A 104 -12.89 -8.57 -4.73
N TYR A 105 -11.96 -7.80 -5.33
CA TYR A 105 -12.27 -6.68 -6.23
C TYR A 105 -11.57 -6.75 -7.59
N LEU A 106 -10.90 -7.86 -7.94
CA LEU A 106 -10.13 -7.95 -9.20
C LEU A 106 -10.99 -7.69 -10.45
N ASP A 107 -12.27 -8.03 -10.40
CA ASP A 107 -13.21 -7.79 -11.50
C ASP A 107 -13.71 -6.35 -11.58
N HIS A 108 -13.44 -5.51 -10.58
CA HIS A 108 -13.87 -4.12 -10.59
C HIS A 108 -13.19 -3.34 -11.73
N PRO A 109 -13.93 -2.53 -12.53
CA PRO A 109 -13.39 -1.86 -13.74
C PRO A 109 -12.11 -1.04 -13.48
N VAL A 110 -12.01 -0.38 -12.32
CA VAL A 110 -10.84 0.44 -11.95
C VAL A 110 -9.55 -0.39 -11.89
N MET A 111 -9.63 -1.70 -11.61
CA MET A 111 -8.43 -2.56 -11.51
C MET A 111 -7.67 -2.67 -12.84
N ARG A 112 -8.38 -2.54 -13.98
CA ARG A 112 -7.76 -2.56 -15.32
C ARG A 112 -6.83 -1.38 -15.61
N LYS A 113 -6.96 -0.30 -14.83
CA LYS A 113 -6.13 0.91 -14.93
C LYS A 113 -5.32 1.13 -13.66
N SER A 114 -5.15 0.06 -12.87
CA SER A 114 -4.46 0.12 -11.58
C SER A 114 -3.22 -0.75 -11.55
N VAL A 115 -2.31 -0.40 -10.64
CA VAL A 115 -1.19 -1.21 -10.20
C VAL A 115 -1.45 -1.60 -8.74
N LEU A 116 -1.34 -2.88 -8.42
CA LEU A 116 -1.45 -3.36 -7.04
C LEU A 116 -0.06 -3.57 -6.45
N CYS A 117 0.15 -3.04 -5.27
CA CYS A 117 1.45 -3.04 -4.60
C CYS A 117 1.35 -3.66 -3.22
N THR A 118 2.36 -4.41 -2.83
CA THR A 118 2.52 -4.83 -1.43
C THR A 118 3.89 -4.47 -0.89
N THR A 119 4.01 -4.47 0.44
CA THR A 119 5.30 -4.27 1.10
C THR A 119 5.89 -5.64 1.46
N ILE A 120 7.15 -5.88 1.12
CA ILE A 120 7.96 -7.02 1.56
C ILE A 120 9.21 -6.46 2.23
N GLU A 121 9.15 -6.22 3.52
CA GLU A 121 10.22 -5.58 4.29
C GLU A 121 11.43 -6.50 4.50
N THR A 122 11.17 -7.81 4.52
CA THR A 122 12.13 -8.88 4.83
C THR A 122 11.46 -10.23 4.56
N ASN A 123 12.26 -11.29 4.46
CA ASN A 123 11.77 -12.69 4.51
C ASN A 123 11.57 -13.20 5.95
N ARG A 124 12.11 -12.50 6.95
CA ARG A 124 12.08 -12.88 8.37
C ARG A 124 10.81 -12.41 9.05
N PHE A 125 10.46 -13.04 10.16
CA PHE A 125 9.31 -12.65 10.98
C PHE A 125 9.75 -11.90 12.24
N TYR A 126 9.27 -10.69 12.39
CA TYR A 126 9.48 -9.83 13.54
C TYR A 126 8.12 -9.41 14.15
N PRO A 127 7.55 -10.19 15.08
CA PRO A 127 6.17 -9.98 15.57
C PRO A 127 5.94 -8.60 16.17
N ASP A 128 6.92 -8.08 16.93
CA ASP A 128 6.82 -6.76 17.56
C ASP A 128 6.86 -5.59 16.56
N ILE A 129 7.34 -5.84 15.34
CA ILE A 129 7.46 -4.86 14.27
C ILE A 129 6.31 -5.00 13.25
N MET A 130 6.00 -6.23 12.86
CA MET A 130 4.97 -6.51 11.86
C MET A 130 3.56 -6.39 12.44
N ARG A 131 3.43 -6.65 13.75
CA ARG A 131 2.15 -6.53 14.48
C ARG A 131 1.03 -7.34 13.80
N ASN A 132 -0.02 -6.65 13.37
CA ASN A 132 -1.22 -7.26 12.78
C ASN A 132 -1.14 -7.41 11.24
N ALA A 133 0.00 -7.09 10.64
CA ALA A 133 0.16 -7.28 9.19
C ALA A 133 0.35 -8.77 8.87
N PRO A 134 -0.26 -9.31 7.79
CA PRO A 134 0.01 -10.66 7.32
C PRO A 134 1.49 -10.91 7.07
N LEU A 135 1.93 -12.15 7.15
CA LEU A 135 3.33 -12.52 6.94
C LEU A 135 3.81 -12.15 5.52
N PRO A 136 5.07 -11.75 5.33
CA PRO A 136 5.60 -11.41 4.00
C PRO A 136 5.37 -12.51 2.96
N ARG A 137 5.50 -13.79 3.36
CA ARG A 137 5.25 -14.95 2.47
C ARG A 137 3.78 -15.05 2.06
N GLU A 138 2.85 -14.81 2.97
CA GLU A 138 1.42 -14.82 2.67
C GLU A 138 1.07 -13.71 1.67
N ARG A 139 1.64 -12.52 1.87
CA ARG A 139 1.49 -11.40 0.93
C ARG A 139 2.04 -11.75 -0.45
N ALA A 140 3.22 -12.38 -0.52
CA ALA A 140 3.84 -12.76 -1.78
C ALA A 140 3.01 -13.79 -2.56
N ILE A 141 2.44 -14.79 -1.87
CA ILE A 141 1.55 -15.80 -2.49
C ILE A 141 0.34 -15.12 -3.14
N VAL A 142 -0.30 -14.21 -2.42
CA VAL A 142 -1.47 -13.49 -2.96
C VAL A 142 -1.08 -12.58 -4.12
N MET A 143 0.05 -11.89 -4.05
CA MET A 143 0.52 -11.06 -5.17
C MET A 143 0.83 -11.88 -6.42
N GLN A 144 1.28 -13.13 -6.27
CA GLN A 144 1.45 -14.06 -7.38
C GLN A 144 0.10 -14.38 -8.05
N GLU A 145 -0.96 -14.61 -7.25
CA GLU A 145 -2.30 -14.85 -7.76
C GLU A 145 -2.81 -13.64 -8.55
N ILE A 146 -2.63 -12.44 -8.02
CA ILE A 146 -2.99 -11.18 -8.67
C ILE A 146 -2.24 -11.00 -10.00
N ALA A 147 -0.94 -11.27 -10.02
CA ALA A 147 -0.13 -11.21 -11.24
C ALA A 147 -0.62 -12.21 -12.30
N ASN A 148 -0.97 -13.45 -11.88
CA ASN A 148 -1.54 -14.47 -12.76
C ASN A 148 -2.91 -14.08 -13.31
N TYR A 149 -3.68 -13.27 -12.57
CA TYR A 149 -4.92 -12.69 -13.06
C TYR A 149 -4.71 -11.62 -14.15
N GLY A 150 -3.48 -11.13 -14.29
CA GLY A 150 -3.08 -10.18 -15.33
C GLY A 150 -3.08 -8.72 -14.89
N ILE A 151 -3.19 -8.44 -13.59
CA ILE A 151 -3.07 -7.07 -13.07
C ILE A 151 -1.59 -6.77 -12.78
N PRO A 152 -1.07 -5.59 -13.21
CA PRO A 152 0.29 -5.18 -12.89
C PRO A 152 0.56 -5.13 -11.39
N THR A 153 1.66 -5.71 -10.95
CA THR A 153 2.07 -5.71 -9.54
C THR A 153 3.35 -4.93 -9.32
N TYR A 154 3.44 -4.26 -8.19
CA TYR A 154 4.66 -3.65 -7.66
C TYR A 154 4.97 -4.23 -6.28
N VAL A 155 6.24 -4.18 -5.90
CA VAL A 155 6.69 -4.49 -4.54
C VAL A 155 7.45 -3.29 -3.99
N THR A 156 7.21 -2.97 -2.71
CA THR A 156 8.05 -2.03 -1.98
C THR A 156 8.73 -2.75 -0.82
N CYS A 157 10.05 -2.62 -0.73
CA CYS A 157 10.87 -3.04 0.40
C CYS A 157 11.23 -1.79 1.22
N GLU A 158 10.23 -1.21 1.88
CA GLU A 158 10.40 0.03 2.64
C GLU A 158 9.58 -0.01 3.95
N PRO A 159 10.28 -0.04 5.10
CA PRO A 159 11.73 -0.09 5.25
C PRO A 159 12.30 -1.46 4.90
N LEU A 160 13.44 -1.51 4.21
CA LEU A 160 14.17 -2.77 4.06
C LEU A 160 14.81 -3.11 5.41
N MET A 161 14.44 -4.25 5.98
CA MET A 161 15.00 -4.77 7.23
C MET A 161 16.02 -5.88 6.95
N GLN A 162 16.68 -6.39 8.00
CA GLN A 162 17.59 -7.52 7.88
C GLN A 162 16.91 -8.72 7.19
N PHE A 163 17.60 -9.34 6.25
CA PHE A 163 17.06 -10.40 5.38
C PHE A 163 18.11 -11.45 5.04
N ASP A 164 17.64 -12.59 4.53
CA ASP A 164 18.42 -13.61 3.87
C ASP A 164 18.22 -13.43 2.36
N LEU A 165 19.30 -13.12 1.64
CA LEU A 165 19.22 -12.63 0.26
C LEU A 165 18.44 -13.56 -0.68
N ALA A 166 18.78 -14.86 -0.66
CA ALA A 166 18.13 -15.82 -1.56
C ALA A 166 16.61 -15.90 -1.31
N GLU A 167 16.21 -15.94 -0.05
CA GLU A 167 14.80 -16.03 0.35
C GLU A 167 14.03 -14.74 0.07
N LEU A 168 14.64 -13.56 0.30
CA LEU A 168 14.00 -12.31 -0.03
C LEU A 168 13.79 -12.17 -1.54
N VAL A 169 14.81 -12.54 -2.35
CA VAL A 169 14.71 -12.53 -3.81
C VAL A 169 13.61 -13.49 -4.29
N GLU A 170 13.49 -14.67 -3.68
CA GLU A 170 12.40 -15.62 -3.97
C GLU A 170 11.03 -14.98 -3.68
N LEU A 171 10.84 -14.41 -2.49
CA LEU A 171 9.57 -13.78 -2.11
C LEU A 171 9.17 -12.62 -3.03
N VAL A 172 10.12 -11.74 -3.34
CA VAL A 172 9.88 -10.63 -4.26
C VAL A 172 9.58 -11.16 -5.66
N GLY A 173 10.31 -12.18 -6.12
CA GLY A 173 10.10 -12.83 -7.42
C GLY A 173 8.71 -13.48 -7.55
N MET A 174 8.20 -14.10 -6.48
CA MET A 174 6.84 -14.66 -6.43
C MET A 174 5.77 -13.62 -6.76
N CYS A 175 5.95 -12.37 -6.32
CA CYS A 175 5.02 -11.30 -6.62
C CYS A 175 4.97 -10.93 -8.11
N SER A 176 5.89 -11.44 -8.95
CA SER A 176 6.04 -11.10 -10.37
C SER A 176 6.01 -9.58 -10.64
N PRO A 177 6.74 -8.76 -9.88
CA PRO A 177 6.56 -7.31 -9.91
C PRO A 177 7.17 -6.69 -11.19
N GLN A 178 6.46 -5.74 -11.78
CA GLN A 178 7.02 -4.90 -12.85
C GLN A 178 8.01 -3.86 -12.30
N GLN A 179 7.91 -3.55 -10.99
CA GLN A 179 8.79 -2.61 -10.31
C GLN A 179 9.00 -3.01 -8.86
N VAL A 180 10.23 -2.86 -8.39
CA VAL A 180 10.59 -3.00 -6.97
C VAL A 180 11.15 -1.66 -6.48
N ASN A 181 10.55 -1.13 -5.41
CA ASN A 181 11.02 0.07 -4.74
C ASN A 181 11.75 -0.34 -3.46
N ILE A 182 12.95 0.17 -3.26
CA ILE A 182 13.75 -0.14 -2.07
C ILE A 182 13.99 1.16 -1.30
N GLY A 183 13.66 1.17 -0.02
CA GLY A 183 13.81 2.34 0.81
C GLY A 183 14.23 1.98 2.23
N ARG A 184 14.86 2.97 2.89
CA ARG A 184 15.28 2.88 4.28
C ARG A 184 14.12 3.22 5.23
N ASN A 185 14.34 2.93 6.52
CA ASN A 185 13.44 3.42 7.57
C ASN A 185 13.37 4.95 7.57
N SER A 186 12.17 5.50 7.39
CA SER A 186 11.90 6.94 7.45
C SER A 186 11.68 7.47 8.87
N ARG A 187 11.56 6.56 9.86
CA ARG A 187 11.37 6.84 11.29
C ARG A 187 12.68 6.62 12.04
N TYR A 188 13.51 7.65 12.13
CA TYR A 188 14.82 7.61 12.80
C TYR A 188 14.74 7.39 14.33
N ASP A 189 13.59 7.60 14.90
CA ASP A 189 13.28 7.36 16.32
C ASP A 189 12.89 5.90 16.62
N ILE A 190 12.79 5.05 15.60
CA ILE A 190 12.49 3.63 15.73
C ILE A 190 13.68 2.81 15.22
N THR A 191 14.26 2.00 16.10
CA THR A 191 15.30 1.05 15.72
C THR A 191 14.68 -0.19 15.09
N LEU A 192 15.13 -0.53 13.90
CA LEU A 192 14.75 -1.75 13.19
C LEU A 192 15.97 -2.65 13.01
N PRO A 193 15.79 -3.96 12.79
CA PRO A 193 16.86 -4.84 12.34
C PRO A 193 17.36 -4.37 10.97
N GLU A 194 18.55 -3.78 10.92
CA GLU A 194 19.14 -3.26 9.69
C GLU A 194 19.77 -4.38 8.86
N PRO A 195 19.77 -4.26 7.51
CA PRO A 195 20.54 -5.16 6.66
C PRO A 195 22.02 -5.13 7.05
N THR A 196 22.62 -6.31 7.17
CA THR A 196 24.09 -6.43 7.34
C THR A 196 24.74 -6.54 5.99
N ALA A 197 25.90 -5.88 5.85
CA ALA A 197 26.74 -5.96 4.66
C ALA A 197 27.29 -7.38 4.47
#